data_fc269f56d560f5b48daa83002d500a85
#
_entry.id   fc269f56d560f5b48daa83002d500a85
#
_cell.length_a   1.000
_cell.length_b   1.000
_cell.length_c   1.000
_cell.angle_alpha   90.00
_cell.angle_beta   90.00
_cell.angle_gamma   90.00
#
_symmetry.space_group_name_H-M   'P 1'
#
loop_
_entity.id
_entity.type
_entity.pdbx_description
1 polymer ?
#
loop_
_entity_poly.entity_id
_entity_poly.type
_entity_poly.pdbx_seq_one_letter_code
_entity_poly.pdbx_strand_id
1 'polypeptide(L)'
;MTDFLIYEGKVAVALLVFYLFYHFLLKKETFHRFNRVVLVGTAVLSFLLPLCVITIRRTVETEPAAVEPVTGMAAEWVPVVEKAAPWWPVALTIMFWAGVAFVLFRMAASILSIALIVRRGEKVGEEDACKIIVTEREISPLSWMHYIILSRKDWEGDHAPILVHEKAHIAYGHSVDLLLVDVLSALQWFNPAIWMLRADLKELHEYEADDAVLRSGANIKEY
;
A
#
# COMPACT_ATOMS: atom_id res chain seq x y z
N MET A 1 6.67 -0.25 23.22
CA MET A 1 7.43 -0.76 22.05
C MET A 1 6.94 -2.14 21.60
N THR A 2 6.76 -3.11 22.49
CA THR A 2 6.20 -4.43 22.17
C THR A 2 4.79 -4.35 21.58
N ASP A 3 3.94 -3.46 22.07
CA ASP A 3 2.55 -3.31 21.60
C ASP A 3 2.49 -2.84 20.14
N PHE A 4 3.43 -1.98 19.72
CA PHE A 4 3.56 -1.54 18.34
C PHE A 4 3.93 -2.71 17.41
N LEU A 5 4.93 -3.51 17.78
CA LEU A 5 5.33 -4.68 16.98
C LEU A 5 4.22 -5.72 16.91
N ILE A 6 3.46 -5.90 18.01
CA ILE A 6 2.28 -6.78 18.04
C ILE A 6 1.19 -6.26 17.10
N TYR A 7 0.96 -4.94 17.08
CA TYR A 7 0.00 -4.32 16.17
C TYR A 7 0.40 -4.56 14.71
N GLU A 8 1.65 -4.28 14.34
CA GLU A 8 2.15 -4.50 12.98
C GLU A 8 2.08 -5.99 12.57
N GLY A 9 2.33 -6.90 13.50
CA GLY A 9 2.15 -8.33 13.29
C GLY A 9 0.68 -8.72 13.01
N LYS A 10 -0.28 -8.12 13.74
CA LYS A 10 -1.71 -8.34 13.49
C LYS A 10 -2.14 -7.80 12.13
N VAL A 11 -1.66 -6.61 11.75
CA VAL A 11 -1.88 -6.03 10.42
C VAL A 11 -1.34 -6.96 9.34
N ALA A 12 -0.11 -7.47 9.53
CA ALA A 12 0.53 -8.37 8.55
C ALA A 12 -0.29 -9.65 8.32
N VAL A 13 -0.80 -10.26 9.38
CA VAL A 13 -1.65 -11.46 9.28
C VAL A 13 -2.98 -11.14 8.61
N ALA A 14 -3.64 -10.05 9.00
CA ALA A 14 -4.91 -9.63 8.39
C ALA A 14 -4.75 -9.37 6.89
N LEU A 15 -3.70 -8.67 6.49
CA LEU A 15 -3.36 -8.39 5.10
C LEU A 15 -3.13 -9.67 4.30
N LEU A 16 -2.38 -10.62 4.86
CA LEU A 16 -2.13 -11.91 4.22
C LEU A 16 -3.45 -12.69 4.02
N VAL A 17 -4.30 -12.77 5.04
CA VAL A 17 -5.58 -13.48 4.97
C VAL A 17 -6.49 -12.85 3.91
N PHE A 18 -6.64 -11.53 3.91
CA PHE A 18 -7.47 -10.83 2.92
C PHE A 18 -6.92 -10.96 1.50
N TYR A 19 -5.59 -10.86 1.35
CA TYR A 19 -4.97 -11.06 0.05
C TYR A 19 -5.17 -12.48 -0.48
N LEU A 20 -5.01 -13.51 0.35
CA LEU A 20 -5.27 -14.90 -0.04
C LEU A 20 -6.75 -15.11 -0.42
N PHE A 21 -7.68 -14.53 0.34
CA PHE A 21 -9.10 -14.53 -0.02
C PHE A 21 -9.33 -13.95 -1.41
N TYR A 22 -8.79 -12.75 -1.69
CA TYR A 22 -8.87 -12.13 -3.01
C TYR A 22 -8.25 -13.03 -4.09
N HIS A 23 -7.05 -13.51 -3.86
CA HIS A 23 -6.28 -14.29 -4.84
C HIS A 23 -6.98 -15.57 -5.28
N PHE A 24 -7.60 -16.32 -4.33
CA PHE A 24 -8.24 -17.59 -4.64
C PHE A 24 -9.67 -17.45 -5.14
N LEU A 25 -10.42 -16.45 -4.68
CA LEU A 25 -11.85 -16.31 -5.00
C LEU A 25 -12.14 -15.28 -6.08
N LEU A 26 -11.40 -14.17 -6.10
CA LEU A 26 -11.78 -13.00 -6.91
C LEU A 26 -10.83 -12.70 -8.06
N LYS A 27 -9.57 -13.09 -7.99
CA LYS A 27 -8.57 -12.74 -9.02
C LYS A 27 -8.96 -13.18 -10.44
N LYS A 28 -9.72 -14.27 -10.59
CA LYS A 28 -10.14 -14.81 -11.89
C LYS A 28 -11.43 -14.17 -12.42
N GLU A 29 -12.11 -13.37 -11.61
CA GLU A 29 -13.36 -12.75 -11.99
C GLU A 29 -13.11 -11.49 -12.83
N THR A 30 -13.96 -11.26 -13.83
CA THR A 30 -13.85 -10.16 -14.80
C THR A 30 -14.39 -8.82 -14.28
N PHE A 31 -14.84 -8.77 -13.03
CA PHE A 31 -15.36 -7.55 -12.42
C PHE A 31 -14.24 -6.63 -11.91
N HIS A 32 -13.44 -6.06 -12.81
CA HIS A 32 -12.20 -5.33 -12.49
C HIS A 32 -12.42 -4.19 -11.46
N ARG A 33 -13.47 -3.38 -11.63
CA ARG A 33 -13.80 -2.29 -10.69
C ARG A 33 -14.13 -2.80 -9.28
N PHE A 34 -14.89 -3.89 -9.18
CA PHE A 34 -15.21 -4.48 -7.88
C PHE A 34 -13.94 -5.06 -7.22
N ASN A 35 -13.14 -5.80 -7.97
CA ASN A 35 -11.88 -6.38 -7.51
C ASN A 35 -10.92 -5.30 -7.00
N ARG A 36 -10.82 -4.15 -7.69
CA ARG A 36 -10.05 -2.99 -7.27
C ARG A 36 -10.52 -2.45 -5.91
N VAL A 37 -11.83 -2.23 -5.76
CA VAL A 37 -12.40 -1.75 -4.48
C VAL A 37 -12.14 -2.74 -3.35
N VAL A 38 -12.25 -4.05 -3.61
CA VAL A 38 -11.95 -5.10 -2.63
C VAL A 38 -10.48 -5.05 -2.24
N LEU A 39 -9.54 -4.97 -3.20
CA LEU A 39 -8.11 -4.94 -2.89
C LEU A 39 -7.73 -3.71 -2.06
N VAL A 40 -8.13 -2.52 -2.48
CA VAL A 40 -7.82 -1.27 -1.75
C VAL A 40 -8.53 -1.27 -0.39
N GLY A 41 -9.81 -1.66 -0.36
CA GLY A 41 -10.61 -1.69 0.86
C GLY A 41 -10.08 -2.68 1.90
N THR A 42 -9.68 -3.88 1.48
CA THR A 42 -9.11 -4.88 2.39
C THR A 42 -7.72 -4.49 2.87
N ALA A 43 -6.91 -3.82 2.04
CA ALA A 43 -5.64 -3.24 2.48
C ALA A 43 -5.86 -2.25 3.63
N VAL A 44 -6.75 -1.28 3.46
CA VAL A 44 -7.08 -0.29 4.51
C VAL A 44 -7.70 -0.97 5.73
N LEU A 45 -8.63 -1.91 5.53
CA LEU A 45 -9.30 -2.65 6.62
C LEU A 45 -8.31 -3.43 7.48
N SER A 46 -7.22 -3.95 6.89
CA SER A 46 -6.17 -4.67 7.62
C SER A 46 -5.50 -3.81 8.68
N PHE A 47 -5.37 -2.50 8.44
CA PHE A 47 -4.84 -1.56 9.43
C PHE A 47 -5.88 -1.13 10.47
N LEU A 48 -7.15 -1.05 10.08
CA LEU A 48 -8.22 -0.63 11.00
C LEU A 48 -8.65 -1.75 11.95
N LEU A 49 -8.67 -3.00 11.49
CA LEU A 49 -9.17 -4.14 12.23
C LEU A 49 -8.46 -4.38 13.59
N PRO A 50 -7.12 -4.28 13.69
CA PRO A 50 -6.44 -4.44 14.98
C PRO A 50 -6.69 -3.31 16.00
N LEU A 51 -7.24 -2.16 15.55
CA LEU A 51 -7.64 -1.06 16.42
C LEU A 51 -8.98 -1.34 17.13
N CYS A 52 -9.79 -2.24 16.59
CA CYS A 52 -11.05 -2.69 17.20
C CYS A 52 -10.76 -3.65 18.34
N VAL A 53 -10.39 -3.14 19.52
CA VAL A 53 -10.11 -3.95 20.71
C VAL A 53 -11.41 -4.32 21.40
N ILE A 54 -11.81 -5.60 21.34
CA ILE A 54 -12.92 -6.14 22.12
C ILE A 54 -12.34 -6.67 23.43
N THR A 55 -12.51 -5.93 24.53
CA THR A 55 -12.06 -6.35 25.85
C THR A 55 -13.12 -7.23 26.50
N ILE A 56 -12.90 -8.55 26.49
CA ILE A 56 -13.73 -9.49 27.25
C ILE A 56 -13.13 -9.57 28.67
N ARG A 57 -13.77 -8.91 29.63
CA ARG A 57 -13.42 -9.07 31.07
C ARG A 57 -13.97 -10.39 31.56
N ARG A 58 -13.10 -11.35 31.75
CA ARG A 58 -13.45 -12.59 32.50
C ARG A 58 -13.19 -12.31 33.99
N THR A 59 -14.23 -12.14 34.77
CA THR A 59 -14.13 -12.11 36.24
C THR A 59 -13.84 -13.55 36.65
N VAL A 60 -12.59 -13.85 36.95
CA VAL A 60 -12.26 -15.08 37.68
C VAL A 60 -12.50 -14.73 39.13
N GLU A 61 -13.59 -15.25 39.71
CA GLU A 61 -13.76 -15.25 41.16
C GLU A 61 -12.65 -16.11 41.74
N THR A 62 -11.58 -15.49 42.14
CA THR A 62 -10.56 -16.14 42.95
C THR A 62 -11.15 -16.20 44.36
N GLU A 63 -11.55 -17.39 44.81
CA GLU A 63 -11.82 -17.58 46.21
C GLU A 63 -10.66 -17.01 47.02
N PRO A 64 -10.93 -16.18 48.05
CA PRO A 64 -9.86 -15.66 48.89
C PRO A 64 -9.17 -16.85 49.52
N ALA A 65 -7.96 -17.17 49.03
CA ALA A 65 -7.11 -18.14 49.74
C ALA A 65 -6.99 -17.61 51.18
N ALA A 66 -7.41 -18.44 52.15
CA ALA A 66 -7.26 -18.14 53.55
C ALA A 66 -5.77 -17.85 53.80
N VAL A 67 -5.44 -16.58 53.95
CA VAL A 67 -4.09 -16.17 54.32
C VAL A 67 -3.94 -16.53 55.77
N GLU A 68 -3.38 -17.73 56.06
CA GLU A 68 -2.91 -18.02 57.40
C GLU A 68 -1.89 -16.95 57.80
N PRO A 69 -2.04 -16.33 58.96
CA PRO A 69 -1.08 -15.35 59.41
C PRO A 69 0.26 -16.04 59.65
N VAL A 70 1.22 -15.84 58.76
CA VAL A 70 2.60 -16.27 58.93
C VAL A 70 3.21 -15.37 60.03
N THR A 71 3.00 -15.77 61.27
CA THR A 71 3.67 -15.17 62.43
C THR A 71 5.12 -15.65 62.46
N GLY A 72 6.05 -14.72 62.20
CA GLY A 72 7.41 -14.88 62.68
C GLY A 72 8.53 -15.21 61.70
N MET A 73 8.42 -14.86 60.45
CA MET A 73 9.63 -14.79 59.58
C MET A 73 9.98 -13.33 59.32
N ALA A 74 11.16 -12.93 59.82
CA ALA A 74 11.77 -11.69 59.43
C ALA A 74 11.81 -11.63 57.89
N ALA A 75 11.25 -10.57 57.31
CA ALA A 75 11.25 -10.39 55.86
C ALA A 75 12.72 -10.36 55.40
N GLU A 76 13.20 -11.49 54.94
CA GLU A 76 14.51 -11.57 54.28
C GLU A 76 14.43 -10.70 53.03
N TRP A 77 15.20 -9.66 53.04
CA TRP A 77 15.27 -8.71 51.92
C TRP A 77 15.84 -9.44 50.70
N VAL A 78 14.96 -10.02 49.88
CA VAL A 78 15.37 -10.60 48.60
C VAL A 78 15.59 -9.43 47.66
N PRO A 79 16.83 -9.16 47.23
CA PRO A 79 17.08 -8.10 46.25
C PRO A 79 16.32 -8.45 44.96
N VAL A 80 15.37 -7.62 44.57
CA VAL A 80 14.72 -7.71 43.25
C VAL A 80 15.83 -7.46 42.23
N VAL A 81 16.37 -8.53 41.69
CA VAL A 81 17.31 -8.41 40.55
C VAL A 81 16.49 -7.91 39.37
N GLU A 82 16.57 -6.63 39.14
CA GLU A 82 15.97 -5.99 37.99
C GLU A 82 16.60 -6.62 36.71
N LYS A 83 15.86 -7.51 36.05
CA LYS A 83 16.32 -8.11 34.81
C LYS A 83 16.49 -6.99 33.80
N ALA A 84 17.73 -6.79 33.34
CA ALA A 84 18.01 -5.84 32.27
C ALA A 84 17.04 -6.05 31.11
N ALA A 85 16.40 -4.96 30.68
CA ALA A 85 15.44 -5.01 29.59
C ALA A 85 16.13 -5.57 28.32
N PRO A 86 15.52 -6.51 27.60
CA PRO A 86 16.14 -7.09 26.43
C PRO A 86 16.35 -6.04 25.35
N TRP A 87 17.53 -6.04 24.74
CA TRP A 87 17.93 -5.08 23.69
C TRP A 87 17.25 -5.31 22.34
N TRP A 88 16.83 -6.54 22.06
CA TRP A 88 16.29 -6.96 20.76
C TRP A 88 15.03 -6.19 20.31
N PRO A 89 14.06 -5.77 21.18
CA PRO A 89 12.90 -4.99 20.71
C PRO A 89 13.29 -3.64 20.19
N VAL A 90 14.34 -3.03 20.77
CA VAL A 90 14.90 -1.75 20.29
C VAL A 90 15.50 -1.94 18.90
N ALA A 91 16.31 -2.97 18.72
CA ALA A 91 16.94 -3.28 17.43
C ALA A 91 15.89 -3.54 16.33
N LEU A 92 14.83 -4.32 16.64
CA LEU A 92 13.73 -4.56 15.70
C LEU A 92 12.98 -3.29 15.34
N THR A 93 12.76 -2.40 16.31
CA THR A 93 12.08 -1.12 16.06
C THR A 93 12.94 -0.21 15.16
N ILE A 94 14.25 -0.15 15.39
CA ILE A 94 15.18 0.62 14.54
C ILE A 94 15.17 0.05 13.12
N MET A 95 15.27 -1.28 12.98
CA MET A 95 15.25 -1.95 11.68
C MET A 95 13.92 -1.67 10.95
N PHE A 96 12.79 -1.73 11.66
CA PHE A 96 11.48 -1.43 11.10
C PHE A 96 11.43 -0.01 10.51
N TRP A 97 11.82 1.01 11.30
CA TRP A 97 11.79 2.39 10.85
C TRP A 97 12.81 2.70 9.76
N ALA A 98 13.95 2.02 9.76
CA ALA A 98 14.92 2.11 8.67
C ALA A 98 14.32 1.58 7.34
N GLY A 99 13.58 0.46 7.38
CA GLY A 99 12.86 -0.07 6.22
C GLY A 99 11.75 0.87 5.73
N VAL A 100 10.94 1.42 6.65
CA VAL A 100 9.92 2.45 6.33
C VAL A 100 10.57 3.64 5.63
N ALA A 101 11.65 4.20 6.23
CA ALA A 101 12.36 5.35 5.66
C ALA A 101 12.92 5.05 4.27
N PHE A 102 13.46 3.85 4.06
CA PHE A 102 13.98 3.43 2.76
C PHE A 102 12.88 3.38 1.69
N VAL A 103 11.72 2.76 1.99
CA VAL A 103 10.60 2.67 1.03
C VAL A 103 10.01 4.04 0.73
N LEU A 104 9.82 4.88 1.77
CA LEU A 104 9.34 6.26 1.58
C LEU A 104 10.32 7.10 0.77
N PHE A 105 11.62 6.94 1.00
CA PHE A 105 12.65 7.61 0.20
C PHE A 105 12.58 7.21 -1.28
N ARG A 106 12.44 5.91 -1.57
CA ARG A 106 12.26 5.43 -2.95
C ARG A 106 11.00 5.99 -3.60
N MET A 107 9.89 6.04 -2.86
CA MET A 107 8.64 6.62 -3.33
C MET A 107 8.81 8.12 -3.64
N ALA A 108 9.40 8.88 -2.72
CA ALA A 108 9.67 10.30 -2.92
C ALA A 108 10.60 10.56 -4.12
N ALA A 109 11.64 9.76 -4.29
CA ALA A 109 12.55 9.84 -5.44
C ALA A 109 11.84 9.57 -6.76
N SER A 110 10.91 8.59 -6.80
CA SER A 110 10.07 8.32 -7.97
C SER A 110 9.16 9.50 -8.32
N ILE A 111 8.45 10.04 -7.33
CA ILE A 111 7.58 11.22 -7.51
C ILE A 111 8.39 12.44 -7.96
N LEU A 112 9.57 12.66 -7.35
CA LEU A 112 10.46 13.76 -7.76
C LEU A 112 10.94 13.58 -9.20
N SER A 113 11.25 12.36 -9.61
CA SER A 113 11.65 12.05 -11.00
C SER A 113 10.54 12.42 -11.98
N ILE A 114 9.29 12.04 -11.70
CA ILE A 114 8.12 12.43 -12.51
C ILE A 114 7.97 13.95 -12.54
N ALA A 115 8.04 14.61 -11.39
CA ALA A 115 7.93 16.07 -11.29
C ALA A 115 9.04 16.80 -12.10
N LEU A 116 10.25 16.26 -12.11
CA LEU A 116 11.35 16.80 -12.92
C LEU A 116 11.13 16.60 -14.42
N ILE A 117 10.55 15.47 -14.84
CA ILE A 117 10.17 15.23 -16.24
C ILE A 117 9.09 16.24 -16.64
N VAL A 118 8.04 16.41 -15.85
CA VAL A 118 6.96 17.38 -16.09
C VAL A 118 7.49 18.82 -16.19
N ARG A 119 8.46 19.19 -15.32
CA ARG A 119 9.05 20.55 -15.35
C ARG A 119 9.96 20.80 -16.55
N ARG A 120 10.61 19.77 -17.08
CA ARG A 120 11.56 19.86 -18.20
C ARG A 120 10.94 19.56 -19.55
N GLY A 121 9.81 18.86 -19.58
CA GLY A 121 9.08 18.51 -20.79
C GLY A 121 8.36 19.71 -21.39
N GLU A 122 8.04 19.62 -22.66
CA GLU A 122 7.26 20.59 -23.41
C GLU A 122 5.77 20.39 -23.14
N LYS A 123 5.06 21.42 -22.71
CA LYS A 123 3.61 21.39 -22.58
C LYS A 123 2.98 21.59 -23.97
N VAL A 124 2.45 20.52 -24.57
CA VAL A 124 1.92 20.55 -25.94
C VAL A 124 0.43 20.87 -25.97
N GLY A 125 -0.31 20.50 -24.93
CA GLY A 125 -1.75 20.72 -24.88
C GLY A 125 -2.38 20.49 -23.52
N GLU A 126 -3.67 20.79 -23.45
CA GLU A 126 -4.53 20.49 -22.31
C GLU A 126 -5.87 20.02 -22.86
N GLU A 127 -6.30 18.81 -22.48
CA GLU A 127 -7.53 18.20 -22.95
C GLU A 127 -8.22 17.50 -21.79
N ASP A 128 -9.51 17.75 -21.56
CA ASP A 128 -10.30 17.18 -20.46
C ASP A 128 -9.65 17.36 -19.07
N ALA A 129 -9.06 18.55 -18.80
CA ALA A 129 -8.29 18.87 -17.60
C ALA A 129 -6.99 18.05 -17.43
N CYS A 130 -6.58 17.27 -18.44
CA CYS A 130 -5.30 16.57 -18.49
C CYS A 130 -4.26 17.41 -19.21
N LYS A 131 -3.09 17.58 -18.61
CA LYS A 131 -1.96 18.30 -19.20
C LYS A 131 -1.03 17.33 -19.91
N ILE A 132 -0.86 17.52 -21.23
CA ILE A 132 -0.01 16.67 -22.06
C ILE A 132 1.40 17.26 -22.08
N ILE A 133 2.35 16.46 -21.64
CA ILE A 133 3.78 16.80 -21.58
C ILE A 133 4.55 15.87 -22.52
N VAL A 134 5.33 16.44 -23.41
CA VAL A 134 6.21 15.70 -24.32
C VAL A 134 7.66 15.83 -23.86
N THR A 135 8.38 14.73 -23.86
CA THR A 135 9.79 14.68 -23.45
C THR A 135 10.65 14.06 -24.55
N GLU A 136 11.90 14.52 -24.67
CA GLU A 136 12.90 13.94 -25.57
C GLU A 136 13.48 12.60 -25.03
N ARG A 137 13.14 12.22 -23.79
CA ARG A 137 13.56 10.94 -23.23
C ARG A 137 12.73 9.83 -23.82
N GLU A 138 13.37 8.72 -24.18
CA GLU A 138 12.66 7.48 -24.51
C GLU A 138 12.13 6.86 -23.23
N ILE A 139 10.85 7.06 -22.95
CA ILE A 139 10.12 6.50 -21.83
C ILE A 139 8.81 5.92 -22.36
N SER A 140 8.31 4.87 -21.72
CA SER A 140 6.94 4.43 -21.97
C SER A 140 5.95 5.53 -21.57
N PRO A 141 4.82 5.68 -22.28
CA PRO A 141 3.73 6.54 -21.87
C PRO A 141 3.37 6.33 -20.42
N LEU A 142 3.04 7.38 -19.71
CA LEU A 142 2.61 7.28 -18.32
C LEU A 142 1.71 8.46 -17.94
N SER A 143 0.77 8.20 -17.05
CA SER A 143 -0.09 9.21 -16.45
C SER A 143 0.16 9.33 -14.95
N TRP A 144 0.15 10.56 -14.45
CA TRP A 144 0.28 10.86 -13.03
C TRP A 144 -0.64 12.01 -12.64
N MET A 145 -1.58 11.75 -11.73
CA MET A 145 -2.62 12.70 -11.31
C MET A 145 -3.39 13.29 -12.49
N HIS A 146 -2.97 14.45 -13.02
CA HIS A 146 -3.56 15.15 -14.16
C HIS A 146 -2.55 15.40 -15.29
N TYR A 147 -1.39 14.77 -15.24
CA TYR A 147 -0.37 14.85 -16.28
C TYR A 147 -0.33 13.55 -17.08
N ILE A 148 -0.26 13.68 -18.42
CA ILE A 148 0.06 12.60 -19.34
C ILE A 148 1.44 12.93 -19.90
N ILE A 149 2.37 11.99 -19.82
CA ILE A 149 3.75 12.17 -20.24
C ILE A 149 4.04 11.18 -21.37
N LEU A 150 4.42 11.69 -22.52
CA LEU A 150 4.73 10.92 -23.72
C LEU A 150 6.16 11.20 -24.18
N SER A 151 6.79 10.22 -24.83
CA SER A 151 8.01 10.48 -25.58
C SER A 151 7.70 11.27 -26.85
N ARG A 152 8.70 11.98 -27.40
CA ARG A 152 8.56 12.67 -28.70
C ARG A 152 8.12 11.70 -29.81
N LYS A 153 8.68 10.50 -29.79
CA LYS A 153 8.38 9.45 -30.74
C LYS A 153 6.91 9.01 -30.70
N ASP A 154 6.36 8.81 -29.49
CA ASP A 154 4.96 8.41 -29.32
C ASP A 154 4.02 9.53 -29.73
N TRP A 155 4.39 10.79 -29.44
CA TRP A 155 3.62 11.97 -29.84
C TRP A 155 3.55 12.19 -31.34
N GLU A 156 4.64 11.94 -32.07
CA GLU A 156 4.71 12.07 -33.54
C GLU A 156 4.09 10.88 -34.27
N GLY A 157 3.87 9.76 -33.57
CA GLY A 157 3.20 8.57 -34.05
C GLY A 157 1.67 8.63 -33.90
N ASP A 158 1.02 7.47 -33.92
CA ASP A 158 -0.42 7.37 -33.61
C ASP A 158 -0.61 7.39 -32.09
N HIS A 159 -0.74 8.59 -31.53
CA HIS A 159 -0.90 8.80 -30.09
C HIS A 159 -2.37 8.76 -29.61
N ALA A 160 -3.35 8.69 -30.52
CA ALA A 160 -4.75 8.76 -30.13
C ALA A 160 -5.18 7.61 -29.20
N PRO A 161 -4.86 6.32 -29.47
CA PRO A 161 -5.17 5.22 -28.53
C PRO A 161 -4.43 5.36 -27.21
N ILE A 162 -3.17 5.81 -27.24
CA ILE A 162 -2.35 6.02 -26.06
C ILE A 162 -2.97 7.08 -25.14
N LEU A 163 -3.44 8.19 -25.72
CA LEU A 163 -4.12 9.24 -24.95
C LEU A 163 -5.40 8.74 -24.30
N VAL A 164 -6.19 7.90 -24.99
CA VAL A 164 -7.40 7.32 -24.38
C VAL A 164 -7.05 6.44 -23.18
N HIS A 165 -6.02 5.60 -23.31
CA HIS A 165 -5.51 4.74 -22.25
C HIS A 165 -5.06 5.57 -21.03
N GLU A 166 -4.17 6.54 -21.24
CA GLU A 166 -3.64 7.39 -20.17
C GLU A 166 -4.71 8.28 -19.51
N LYS A 167 -5.67 8.78 -20.30
CA LYS A 167 -6.83 9.50 -19.76
C LYS A 167 -7.70 8.61 -18.87
N ALA A 168 -7.86 7.33 -19.22
CA ALA A 168 -8.61 6.39 -18.39
C ALA A 168 -7.95 6.21 -17.01
N HIS A 169 -6.61 6.10 -16.93
CA HIS A 169 -5.89 6.07 -15.66
C HIS A 169 -6.19 7.30 -14.80
N ILE A 170 -6.23 8.47 -15.40
CA ILE A 170 -6.54 9.73 -14.70
C ILE A 170 -7.99 9.75 -14.25
N ALA A 171 -8.93 9.46 -15.17
CA ALA A 171 -10.36 9.49 -14.91
C ALA A 171 -10.80 8.51 -13.81
N TYR A 172 -10.16 7.35 -13.74
CA TYR A 172 -10.42 6.35 -12.70
C TYR A 172 -9.63 6.58 -11.41
N GLY A 173 -8.70 7.55 -11.38
CA GLY A 173 -7.93 7.91 -10.17
C GLY A 173 -6.88 6.86 -9.77
N HIS A 174 -6.33 6.09 -10.71
CA HIS A 174 -5.37 5.01 -10.47
C HIS A 174 -4.12 5.47 -9.71
N SER A 175 -3.68 6.72 -9.94
CA SER A 175 -2.54 7.31 -9.21
C SER A 175 -2.81 7.45 -7.72
N VAL A 176 -4.07 7.72 -7.31
CA VAL A 176 -4.45 7.87 -5.91
C VAL A 176 -4.41 6.52 -5.19
N ASP A 177 -4.94 5.47 -5.83
CA ASP A 177 -4.91 4.11 -5.28
C ASP A 177 -3.47 3.62 -5.09
N LEU A 178 -2.62 3.80 -6.11
CA LEU A 178 -1.21 3.42 -6.03
C LEU A 178 -0.48 4.18 -4.92
N LEU A 179 -0.73 5.49 -4.80
CA LEU A 179 -0.13 6.29 -3.73
C LEU A 179 -0.54 5.80 -2.35
N LEU A 180 -1.84 5.50 -2.16
CA LEU A 180 -2.34 4.93 -0.92
C LEU A 180 -1.67 3.59 -0.60
N VAL A 181 -1.68 2.65 -1.56
CA VAL A 181 -1.08 1.32 -1.37
C VAL A 181 0.43 1.42 -1.18
N ASP A 182 1.13 2.37 -1.82
CA ASP A 182 2.56 2.61 -1.63
C ASP A 182 2.88 3.08 -0.20
N VAL A 183 2.03 3.95 0.40
CA VAL A 183 2.15 4.36 1.81
C VAL A 183 1.93 3.16 2.75
N LEU A 184 0.89 2.36 2.50
CA LEU A 184 0.64 1.14 3.27
C LEU A 184 1.79 0.12 3.12
N SER A 185 2.36 0.02 1.91
CA SER A 185 3.53 -0.84 1.64
C SER A 185 4.77 -0.37 2.40
N ALA A 186 4.92 0.94 2.63
CA ALA A 186 6.02 1.44 3.45
C ALA A 186 5.89 0.98 4.91
N LEU A 187 4.67 0.94 5.46
CA LEU A 187 4.42 0.45 6.82
C LEU A 187 4.54 -1.07 6.94
N GLN A 188 4.21 -1.80 5.88
CA GLN A 188 4.26 -3.27 5.83
C GLN A 188 5.35 -3.77 4.87
N TRP A 189 6.47 -3.05 4.76
CA TRP A 189 7.52 -3.30 3.78
C TRP A 189 8.10 -4.72 3.83
N PHE A 190 8.09 -5.35 4.99
CA PHE A 190 8.56 -6.72 5.25
C PHE A 190 7.52 -7.80 4.87
N ASN A 191 6.27 -7.42 4.58
CA ASN A 191 5.17 -8.34 4.29
C ASN A 191 5.05 -8.57 2.78
N PRO A 192 5.27 -9.79 2.25
CA PRO A 192 5.15 -10.05 0.82
C PRO A 192 3.72 -9.84 0.28
N ALA A 193 2.69 -10.03 1.12
CA ALA A 193 1.31 -9.91 0.69
C ALA A 193 0.97 -8.50 0.16
N ILE A 194 1.54 -7.43 0.76
CA ILE A 194 1.26 -6.06 0.29
C ILE A 194 1.89 -5.81 -1.09
N TRP A 195 3.05 -6.38 -1.36
CA TRP A 195 3.72 -6.24 -2.66
C TRP A 195 2.99 -6.99 -3.77
N MET A 196 2.46 -8.19 -3.45
CA MET A 196 1.62 -8.97 -4.35
C MET A 196 0.29 -8.27 -4.61
N LEU A 197 -0.36 -7.74 -3.56
CA LEU A 197 -1.56 -6.92 -3.67
C LEU A 197 -1.34 -5.70 -4.58
N ARG A 198 -0.22 -5.01 -4.40
CA ARG A 198 0.17 -3.87 -5.22
C ARG A 198 0.37 -4.25 -6.69
N ALA A 199 0.95 -5.41 -6.96
CA ALA A 199 1.14 -5.92 -8.32
C ALA A 199 -0.21 -6.24 -8.99
N ASP A 200 -1.09 -6.96 -8.28
CA ASP A 200 -2.43 -7.29 -8.77
C ASP A 200 -3.28 -6.03 -8.98
N LEU A 201 -3.14 -5.01 -8.12
CA LEU A 201 -3.83 -3.73 -8.29
C LEU A 201 -3.40 -3.01 -9.58
N LYS A 202 -2.09 -3.02 -9.88
CA LYS A 202 -1.60 -2.47 -11.15
C LYS A 202 -2.16 -3.22 -12.35
N GLU A 203 -2.19 -4.54 -12.30
CA GLU A 203 -2.76 -5.36 -13.36
C GLU A 203 -4.25 -5.03 -13.60
N LEU A 204 -5.02 -4.81 -12.52
CA LEU A 204 -6.42 -4.37 -12.63
C LEU A 204 -6.56 -2.98 -13.27
N HIS A 205 -5.64 -2.05 -12.94
CA HIS A 205 -5.63 -0.73 -13.54
C HIS A 205 -5.39 -0.78 -15.06
N GLU A 206 -4.48 -1.66 -15.52
CA GLU A 206 -4.25 -1.87 -16.95
C GLU A 206 -5.51 -2.44 -17.63
N TYR A 207 -6.17 -3.44 -17.04
CA TYR A 207 -7.41 -3.97 -17.60
C TYR A 207 -8.54 -2.93 -17.70
N GLU A 208 -8.66 -2.03 -16.69
CA GLU A 208 -9.64 -0.95 -16.74
C GLU A 208 -9.31 0.09 -17.83
N ALA A 209 -8.03 0.40 -18.04
CA ALA A 209 -7.58 1.35 -19.05
C ALA A 209 -7.73 0.76 -20.47
N ASP A 210 -7.36 -0.51 -20.66
CA ASP A 210 -7.54 -1.21 -21.94
C ASP A 210 -9.02 -1.32 -22.31
N ASP A 211 -9.90 -1.65 -21.35
CA ASP A 211 -11.35 -1.68 -21.58
C ASP A 211 -11.89 -0.31 -22.04
N ALA A 212 -11.33 0.80 -21.55
CA ALA A 212 -11.67 2.14 -22.00
C ALA A 212 -11.25 2.38 -23.47
N VAL A 213 -10.08 1.91 -23.89
CA VAL A 213 -9.62 1.97 -25.29
C VAL A 213 -10.55 1.16 -26.20
N LEU A 214 -10.90 -0.08 -25.78
CA LEU A 214 -11.82 -0.92 -26.55
C LEU A 214 -13.18 -0.26 -26.74
N ARG A 215 -13.72 0.38 -25.70
CA ARG A 215 -15.02 1.08 -25.77
C ARG A 215 -14.99 2.36 -26.59
N SER A 216 -13.82 2.98 -26.77
CA SER A 216 -13.68 4.17 -27.60
C SER A 216 -13.78 3.87 -29.11
N GLY A 217 -13.84 2.58 -29.50
CA GLY A 217 -13.90 2.16 -30.89
C GLY A 217 -12.55 2.16 -31.61
N ALA A 218 -11.43 2.22 -30.84
CA ALA A 218 -10.09 2.07 -31.41
C ALA A 218 -9.94 0.69 -32.08
N ASN A 219 -9.26 0.67 -33.23
CA ASN A 219 -9.08 -0.54 -34.01
C ASN A 219 -8.07 -1.47 -33.31
N ILE A 220 -8.57 -2.59 -32.74
CA ILE A 220 -7.79 -3.57 -31.97
C ILE A 220 -6.58 -4.14 -32.75
N LYS A 221 -6.59 -4.05 -34.09
CA LYS A 221 -5.49 -4.56 -34.93
C LYS A 221 -4.30 -3.62 -35.02
N GLU A 222 -4.44 -2.38 -34.60
CA GLU A 222 -3.40 -1.35 -34.60
C GLU A 222 -2.85 -1.05 -33.20
N TYR A 223 -3.49 -1.59 -32.17
CA TYR A 223 -3.06 -1.53 -30.77
C TYR A 223 -2.29 -2.83 -30.39
#